data_1fc248c095afc6bd88923eca346508f8
#
_entry.id   1fc248c095afc6bd88923eca346508f8
#
_cell.length_a   1.000
_cell.length_b   1.000
_cell.length_c   1.000
_cell.angle_alpha   90.00
_cell.angle_beta   90.00
_cell.angle_gamma   90.00
#
_symmetry.space_group_name_H-M   'P 1'
#
loop_
_entity.id
_entity.type
_entity.pdbx_description
1 polymer ?
#
loop_
_entity_poly.entity_id
_entity_poly.type
_entity_poly.pdbx_seq_one_letter_code
_entity_poly.pdbx_strand_id
1 'polypeptide(L)'
;MKVLVVGSGGREHAIVTSVAKSPRVDKIYCAPGNAGIASLAECVAIGAMEFDKLVAFAKEHAVDFTIVGMDDPLVGGIVDVFEAEGLKVFGPRKNAAILEGSKAFSKDLMKKYHIPTAAYENFTSAEDALHYLETAKMPIVLKADGLALGKGVLICNTLEEAKAGVKEIMEDKKFGSAGNTMVVEEFMTGREVSVLSFTDGKTIQIMSSAQDHKRAKDGDQGLNTGGMGNFSPSPFYTKEVDAFCKKYIYQATVDAMSAEGRTFQGVIFFGLMLTPDGPKVLEYNVRFGDPEAQVVLPRMKNDILDVCEACIDGTLDQLKLEFEDKATVCVVLASDGYPLKYDKGLPISGLEAFDGKDDVFCFHAGTRFAEDGKTILTNGGRVLGITAKAPTLKEARAKAYAATEWVNFANKYMRHDIGKAIDEA
;
A
#
# COMPACT_ATOMS: atom_id res chain seq x y z
N MET A 1 -26.99 1.97 0.75
CA MET A 1 -26.02 1.46 1.75
C MET A 1 -25.25 2.60 2.39
N LYS A 2 -24.95 2.46 3.67
CA LYS A 2 -24.02 3.34 4.40
C LYS A 2 -22.68 2.60 4.54
N VAL A 3 -21.62 3.23 4.07
CA VAL A 3 -20.27 2.64 4.05
C VAL A 3 -19.33 3.45 4.94
N LEU A 4 -18.54 2.76 5.75
CA LEU A 4 -17.45 3.35 6.54
C LEU A 4 -16.10 2.92 5.92
N VAL A 5 -15.22 3.87 5.65
CA VAL A 5 -13.82 3.62 5.29
C VAL A 5 -12.92 4.03 6.45
N VAL A 6 -12.07 3.12 6.89
CA VAL A 6 -11.13 3.37 8.00
C VAL A 6 -9.76 3.73 7.44
N GLY A 7 -9.28 4.90 7.78
CA GLY A 7 -8.00 5.45 7.36
C GLY A 7 -8.09 6.91 6.95
N SER A 8 -6.97 7.49 6.49
CA SER A 8 -6.86 8.94 6.27
C SER A 8 -5.92 9.35 5.14
N GLY A 9 -5.35 8.41 4.39
CA GLY A 9 -4.33 8.68 3.37
C GLY A 9 -4.88 8.79 1.95
N GLY A 10 -3.97 8.91 1.00
CA GLY A 10 -4.31 8.97 -0.43
C GLY A 10 -4.97 7.69 -0.94
N ARG A 11 -4.56 6.55 -0.41
CA ARG A 11 -5.18 5.24 -0.65
C ARG A 11 -6.64 5.25 -0.23
N GLU A 12 -6.95 5.72 0.97
CA GLU A 12 -8.32 5.83 1.46
C GLU A 12 -9.14 6.80 0.63
N HIS A 13 -8.55 7.90 0.17
CA HIS A 13 -9.23 8.82 -0.75
C HIS A 13 -9.57 8.14 -2.08
N ALA A 14 -8.68 7.33 -2.64
CA ALA A 14 -8.96 6.54 -3.84
C ALA A 14 -10.06 5.49 -3.61
N ILE A 15 -10.07 4.84 -2.45
CA ILE A 15 -11.13 3.89 -2.06
C ILE A 15 -12.48 4.62 -1.94
N VAL A 16 -12.53 5.73 -1.24
CA VAL A 16 -13.76 6.55 -1.09
C VAL A 16 -14.27 7.02 -2.44
N THR A 17 -13.38 7.45 -3.34
CA THR A 17 -13.73 7.84 -4.71
C THR A 17 -14.36 6.68 -5.48
N SER A 18 -13.86 5.47 -5.32
CA SER A 18 -14.42 4.27 -5.94
C SER A 18 -15.77 3.89 -5.33
N VAL A 19 -15.91 3.96 -4.00
CA VAL A 19 -17.17 3.72 -3.30
C VAL A 19 -18.25 4.73 -3.71
N ALA A 20 -17.88 5.99 -3.91
CA ALA A 20 -18.81 7.05 -4.32
C ALA A 20 -19.40 6.83 -5.72
N LYS A 21 -18.78 6.01 -6.56
CA LYS A 21 -19.31 5.63 -7.88
C LYS A 21 -20.40 4.57 -7.82
N SER A 22 -20.52 3.86 -6.72
CA SER A 22 -21.53 2.81 -6.57
C SER A 22 -22.92 3.40 -6.46
N PRO A 23 -23.87 2.95 -7.31
CA PRO A 23 -25.27 3.40 -7.21
C PRO A 23 -25.98 2.86 -5.95
N ARG A 24 -25.36 1.94 -5.24
CA ARG A 24 -25.89 1.32 -4.01
C ARG A 24 -25.61 2.14 -2.76
N VAL A 25 -24.77 3.17 -2.85
CA VAL A 25 -24.29 3.97 -1.70
C VAL A 25 -25.12 5.23 -1.53
N ASP A 26 -25.68 5.38 -0.35
CA ASP A 26 -26.43 6.58 0.05
C ASP A 26 -25.57 7.52 0.91
N LYS A 27 -24.65 6.97 1.70
CA LYS A 27 -23.80 7.71 2.62
C LYS A 27 -22.45 7.05 2.77
N ILE A 28 -21.40 7.87 2.80
CA ILE A 28 -20.03 7.44 3.08
C ILE A 28 -19.54 8.18 4.33
N TYR A 29 -18.98 7.42 5.27
CA TYR A 29 -18.19 7.90 6.39
C TYR A 29 -16.73 7.52 6.20
N CYS A 30 -15.80 8.35 6.66
CA CYS A 30 -14.38 8.01 6.70
C CYS A 30 -13.81 8.40 8.07
N ALA A 31 -13.10 7.49 8.71
CA ALA A 31 -12.54 7.70 10.03
C ALA A 31 -11.03 7.40 10.05
N PRO A 32 -10.17 8.41 10.31
CA PRO A 32 -10.53 9.83 10.54
C PRO A 32 -10.72 10.64 9.25
N GLY A 33 -10.31 10.14 8.07
CA GLY A 33 -10.37 10.85 6.81
C GLY A 33 -9.36 12.01 6.71
N ASN A 34 -9.53 12.85 5.70
CA ASN A 34 -8.74 14.05 5.46
C ASN A 34 -9.57 15.11 4.73
N ALA A 35 -8.99 16.28 4.46
CA ALA A 35 -9.72 17.40 3.88
C ALA A 35 -10.26 17.14 2.46
N GLY A 36 -9.58 16.30 1.67
CA GLY A 36 -10.05 15.93 0.32
C GLY A 36 -11.19 14.90 0.37
N ILE A 37 -11.07 13.93 1.25
CA ILE A 37 -12.11 12.90 1.49
C ILE A 37 -13.42 13.56 1.93
N ALA A 38 -13.34 14.66 2.68
CA ALA A 38 -14.51 15.40 3.16
C ALA A 38 -15.45 15.93 2.06
N SER A 39 -14.96 16.02 0.81
CA SER A 39 -15.81 16.39 -0.34
C SER A 39 -16.75 15.26 -0.78
N LEU A 40 -16.44 14.01 -0.44
CA LEU A 40 -17.17 12.80 -0.85
C LEU A 40 -17.80 12.06 0.33
N ALA A 41 -17.27 12.23 1.52
CA ALA A 41 -17.66 11.49 2.72
C ALA A 41 -17.74 12.41 3.93
N GLU A 42 -18.50 12.00 4.93
CA GLU A 42 -18.44 12.61 6.24
C GLU A 42 -17.23 12.06 7.01
N CYS A 43 -16.25 12.92 7.28
CA CYS A 43 -15.11 12.57 8.09
C CYS A 43 -15.47 12.57 9.57
N VAL A 44 -15.12 11.49 10.25
CA VAL A 44 -15.44 11.26 11.66
C VAL A 44 -14.16 11.28 12.48
N ALA A 45 -14.10 12.08 13.52
CA ALA A 45 -12.92 12.24 14.38
C ALA A 45 -12.70 11.04 15.31
N ILE A 46 -12.54 9.85 14.71
CA ILE A 46 -12.19 8.60 15.40
C ILE A 46 -10.92 8.06 14.74
N GLY A 47 -9.90 7.78 15.56
CA GLY A 47 -8.65 7.20 15.07
C GLY A 47 -8.84 5.76 14.61
N ALA A 48 -8.04 5.34 13.62
CA ALA A 48 -8.12 4.01 13.02
C ALA A 48 -7.86 2.85 14.01
N MET A 49 -7.18 3.12 15.12
CA MET A 49 -6.90 2.14 16.18
C MET A 49 -7.90 2.17 17.34
N GLU A 50 -8.89 3.06 17.31
CA GLU A 50 -9.92 3.16 18.34
C GLU A 50 -11.10 2.24 18.03
N PHE A 51 -10.88 0.93 18.05
CA PHE A 51 -11.83 -0.08 17.59
C PHE A 51 -13.19 -0.02 18.27
N ASP A 52 -13.22 0.16 19.59
CA ASP A 52 -14.48 0.23 20.34
C ASP A 52 -15.33 1.44 19.91
N LYS A 53 -14.70 2.57 19.65
CA LYS A 53 -15.38 3.78 19.15
C LYS A 53 -15.86 3.59 17.71
N LEU A 54 -15.07 2.93 16.87
CA LEU A 54 -15.47 2.63 15.49
C LEU A 54 -16.67 1.68 15.44
N VAL A 55 -16.69 0.65 16.28
CA VAL A 55 -17.82 -0.27 16.41
C VAL A 55 -19.07 0.48 16.91
N ALA A 56 -18.94 1.28 17.97
CA ALA A 56 -20.05 2.07 18.51
C ALA A 56 -20.63 3.01 17.45
N PHE A 57 -19.78 3.70 16.70
CA PHE A 57 -20.17 4.57 15.60
C PHE A 57 -20.92 3.79 14.50
N ALA A 58 -20.37 2.64 14.08
CA ALA A 58 -20.99 1.83 13.05
C ALA A 58 -22.38 1.34 13.43
N LYS A 59 -22.58 0.96 14.69
CA LYS A 59 -23.90 0.56 15.23
C LYS A 59 -24.86 1.74 15.32
N GLU A 60 -24.43 2.86 15.89
CA GLU A 60 -25.26 4.05 16.07
C GLU A 60 -25.76 4.61 14.73
N HIS A 61 -24.91 4.61 13.71
CA HIS A 61 -25.24 5.15 12.39
C HIS A 61 -25.77 4.10 11.42
N ALA A 62 -25.95 2.86 11.85
CA ALA A 62 -26.41 1.74 11.02
C ALA A 62 -25.54 1.58 9.75
N VAL A 63 -24.22 1.53 9.91
CA VAL A 63 -23.28 1.28 8.82
C VAL A 63 -23.47 -0.14 8.32
N ASP A 64 -23.68 -0.28 7.00
CA ASP A 64 -23.94 -1.57 6.36
C ASP A 64 -22.65 -2.34 6.03
N PHE A 65 -21.57 -1.61 5.74
CA PHE A 65 -20.31 -2.18 5.28
C PHE A 65 -19.12 -1.29 5.65
N THR A 66 -18.05 -1.92 6.13
CA THR A 66 -16.81 -1.21 6.50
C THR A 66 -15.64 -1.73 5.66
N ILE A 67 -14.84 -0.81 5.11
CA ILE A 67 -13.60 -1.13 4.39
C ILE A 67 -12.43 -0.57 5.21
N VAL A 68 -11.46 -1.43 5.54
CA VAL A 68 -10.25 -1.04 6.26
C VAL A 68 -9.10 -0.85 5.26
N GLY A 69 -8.60 0.38 5.15
CA GLY A 69 -7.56 0.73 4.18
C GLY A 69 -6.13 0.58 4.69
N MET A 70 -5.92 0.57 6.01
CA MET A 70 -4.61 0.64 6.66
C MET A 70 -4.15 -0.71 7.23
N ASP A 71 -2.84 -0.89 7.30
CA ASP A 71 -2.17 -2.07 7.87
C ASP A 71 -2.29 -2.16 9.40
N ASP A 72 -2.00 -1.09 10.13
CA ASP A 72 -2.00 -1.10 11.61
C ASP A 72 -3.31 -1.65 12.21
N PRO A 73 -4.51 -1.16 11.85
CA PRO A 73 -5.74 -1.72 12.40
C PRO A 73 -6.00 -3.16 11.96
N LEU A 74 -5.61 -3.56 10.76
CA LEU A 74 -5.74 -4.95 10.29
C LEU A 74 -4.87 -5.91 11.11
N VAL A 75 -3.60 -5.58 11.30
CA VAL A 75 -2.69 -6.34 12.16
C VAL A 75 -3.12 -6.30 13.62
N GLY A 76 -3.73 -5.20 14.05
CA GLY A 76 -4.30 -5.01 15.39
C GLY A 76 -5.56 -5.84 15.66
N GLY A 77 -6.25 -6.35 14.63
CA GLY A 77 -7.42 -7.23 14.76
C GLY A 77 -8.77 -6.52 14.65
N ILE A 78 -8.85 -5.37 13.96
CA ILE A 78 -10.12 -4.64 13.78
C ILE A 78 -11.22 -5.50 13.15
N VAL A 79 -10.85 -6.38 12.21
CA VAL A 79 -11.82 -7.26 11.52
C VAL A 79 -12.46 -8.24 12.50
N ASP A 80 -11.67 -8.85 13.37
CA ASP A 80 -12.17 -9.77 14.41
C ASP A 80 -13.12 -9.04 15.37
N VAL A 81 -12.81 -7.80 15.74
CA VAL A 81 -13.66 -7.00 16.62
C VAL A 81 -15.00 -6.67 15.96
N PHE A 82 -14.99 -6.26 14.69
CA PHE A 82 -16.22 -5.95 13.93
C PHE A 82 -17.08 -7.20 13.71
N GLU A 83 -16.47 -8.31 13.32
CA GLU A 83 -17.19 -9.58 13.11
C GLU A 83 -17.84 -10.09 14.40
N ALA A 84 -17.15 -9.98 15.55
CA ALA A 84 -17.69 -10.36 16.86
C ALA A 84 -18.95 -9.56 17.23
N GLU A 85 -19.10 -8.37 16.67
CA GLU A 85 -20.26 -7.49 16.87
C GLU A 85 -21.30 -7.61 15.74
N GLY A 86 -21.15 -8.58 14.84
CA GLY A 86 -22.05 -8.82 13.72
C GLY A 86 -22.00 -7.78 12.61
N LEU A 87 -20.92 -6.98 12.53
CA LEU A 87 -20.72 -5.95 11.54
C LEU A 87 -19.95 -6.49 10.33
N LYS A 88 -20.46 -6.25 9.13
CA LYS A 88 -19.75 -6.60 7.90
C LYS A 88 -18.53 -5.70 7.71
N VAL A 89 -17.37 -6.31 7.48
CA VAL A 89 -16.10 -5.63 7.34
C VAL A 89 -15.22 -6.32 6.30
N PHE A 90 -14.58 -5.53 5.46
CA PHE A 90 -13.64 -6.00 4.45
C PHE A 90 -12.20 -5.80 4.91
N GLY A 91 -11.45 -6.88 4.94
CA GLY A 91 -10.05 -6.96 5.32
C GLY A 91 -9.73 -8.31 5.93
N PRO A 92 -8.46 -8.71 6.01
CA PRO A 92 -8.06 -9.96 6.65
C PRO A 92 -8.25 -9.89 8.17
N ARG A 93 -8.63 -11.04 8.76
CA ARG A 93 -8.59 -11.23 10.22
C ARG A 93 -7.16 -11.14 10.73
N LYS A 94 -7.00 -10.89 12.01
CA LYS A 94 -5.70 -10.74 12.67
C LYS A 94 -4.76 -11.92 12.38
N ASN A 95 -5.27 -13.15 12.43
CA ASN A 95 -4.47 -14.34 12.18
C ASN A 95 -3.93 -14.41 10.73
N ALA A 96 -4.62 -13.84 9.76
CA ALA A 96 -4.19 -13.76 8.37
C ALA A 96 -3.34 -12.51 8.09
N ALA A 97 -3.61 -11.40 8.77
CA ALA A 97 -2.84 -10.16 8.65
C ALA A 97 -1.37 -10.30 9.10
N ILE A 98 -1.02 -11.39 9.77
CA ILE A 98 0.37 -11.74 10.09
C ILE A 98 1.25 -11.85 8.83
N LEU A 99 0.66 -12.07 7.66
CA LEU A 99 1.39 -12.11 6.39
C LEU A 99 2.17 -10.82 6.12
N GLU A 100 1.68 -9.66 6.59
CA GLU A 100 2.41 -8.38 6.63
C GLU A 100 2.97 -8.10 8.03
N GLY A 101 2.26 -8.48 9.07
CA GLY A 101 2.61 -8.20 10.45
C GLY A 101 3.91 -8.88 10.91
N SER A 102 4.33 -9.97 10.25
CA SER A 102 5.59 -10.64 10.51
C SER A 102 6.29 -11.02 9.20
N LYS A 103 7.44 -10.42 8.94
CA LYS A 103 8.29 -10.76 7.79
C LYS A 103 8.90 -12.15 7.96
N ALA A 104 9.26 -12.53 9.19
CA ALA A 104 9.76 -13.87 9.50
C ALA A 104 8.71 -14.94 9.17
N PHE A 105 7.46 -14.72 9.58
CA PHE A 105 6.36 -15.62 9.22
C PHE A 105 6.20 -15.77 7.71
N SER A 106 6.15 -14.66 6.98
CA SER A 106 5.94 -14.70 5.53
C SER A 106 7.08 -15.40 4.80
N LYS A 107 8.31 -15.23 5.27
CA LYS A 107 9.48 -15.94 4.72
C LYS A 107 9.40 -17.44 4.98
N ASP A 108 9.08 -17.84 6.20
CA ASP A 108 8.93 -19.26 6.56
C ASP A 108 7.78 -19.90 5.80
N LEU A 109 6.68 -19.18 5.59
CA LEU A 109 5.55 -19.63 4.76
C LEU A 109 6.01 -19.88 3.32
N MET A 110 6.71 -18.91 2.71
CA MET A 110 7.18 -19.04 1.33
C MET A 110 8.17 -20.20 1.17
N LYS A 111 9.07 -20.39 2.12
CA LYS A 111 10.00 -21.52 2.14
C LYS A 111 9.26 -22.86 2.24
N LYS A 112 8.32 -22.95 3.17
CA LYS A 112 7.52 -24.20 3.41
C LYS A 112 6.70 -24.61 2.19
N TYR A 113 6.12 -23.66 1.49
CA TYR A 113 5.23 -23.90 0.35
C TYR A 113 5.90 -23.65 -1.01
N HIS A 114 7.21 -23.53 -1.04
CA HIS A 114 8.02 -23.37 -2.27
C HIS A 114 7.62 -22.17 -3.13
N ILE A 115 7.21 -21.08 -2.51
CA ILE A 115 6.90 -19.81 -3.19
C ILE A 115 8.22 -19.07 -3.43
N PRO A 116 8.54 -18.65 -4.67
CA PRO A 116 9.82 -18.00 -4.99
C PRO A 116 10.02 -16.70 -4.21
N THR A 117 11.12 -16.62 -3.46
CA THR A 117 11.55 -15.42 -2.73
C THR A 117 13.07 -15.44 -2.54
N ALA A 118 13.63 -14.35 -2.01
CA ALA A 118 15.07 -14.28 -1.66
C ALA A 118 15.45 -15.34 -0.63
N ALA A 119 16.65 -15.88 -0.72
CA ALA A 119 17.23 -16.67 0.34
C ALA A 119 17.33 -15.83 1.64
N TYR A 120 17.05 -16.43 2.78
CA TYR A 120 16.95 -15.72 4.04
C TYR A 120 17.28 -16.61 5.24
N GLU A 121 17.59 -15.96 6.35
CA GLU A 121 17.63 -16.55 7.68
C GLU A 121 16.97 -15.61 8.72
N ASN A 122 16.34 -16.19 9.73
CA ASN A 122 15.71 -15.45 10.83
C ASN A 122 16.58 -15.52 12.07
N PHE A 123 16.75 -14.39 12.76
CA PHE A 123 17.54 -14.30 13.97
C PHE A 123 16.76 -13.63 15.11
N THR A 124 16.82 -14.22 16.28
CA THR A 124 16.34 -13.65 17.56
C THR A 124 17.50 -13.25 18.48
N SER A 125 18.73 -13.58 18.08
CA SER A 125 19.98 -13.25 18.78
C SER A 125 20.86 -12.39 17.87
N ALA A 126 21.30 -11.24 18.38
CA ALA A 126 22.26 -10.38 17.69
C ALA A 126 23.61 -11.08 17.45
N GLU A 127 24.07 -11.88 18.42
CA GLU A 127 25.31 -12.64 18.32
C GLU A 127 25.28 -13.65 17.17
N ASP A 128 24.17 -14.41 17.04
CA ASP A 128 23.99 -15.38 15.95
C ASP A 128 23.92 -14.68 14.59
N ALA A 129 23.23 -13.55 14.53
CA ALA A 129 23.17 -12.74 13.30
C ALA A 129 24.55 -12.22 12.89
N LEU A 130 25.33 -11.70 13.83
CA LEU A 130 26.71 -11.24 13.58
C LEU A 130 27.61 -12.37 13.09
N HIS A 131 27.49 -13.55 13.71
CA HIS A 131 28.25 -14.73 13.28
C HIS A 131 27.91 -15.16 11.86
N TYR A 132 26.62 -15.18 11.52
CA TYR A 132 26.15 -15.48 10.15
C TYR A 132 26.71 -14.49 9.12
N LEU A 133 26.76 -13.19 9.47
CA LEU A 133 27.24 -12.15 8.56
C LEU A 133 28.74 -12.29 8.19
N GLU A 134 29.55 -12.95 9.00
CA GLU A 134 30.98 -13.15 8.71
C GLU A 134 31.23 -13.91 7.40
N THR A 135 30.27 -14.76 6.98
CA THR A 135 30.37 -15.57 5.76
C THR A 135 29.33 -15.18 4.69
N ALA A 136 28.45 -14.22 4.99
CA ALA A 136 27.41 -13.77 4.07
C ALA A 136 27.97 -12.94 2.91
N LYS A 137 27.35 -13.07 1.76
CA LYS A 137 27.70 -12.25 0.58
C LYS A 137 27.10 -10.85 0.73
N MET A 138 27.87 -9.83 0.34
CA MET A 138 27.40 -8.46 0.23
C MET A 138 27.06 -8.08 -1.22
N PRO A 139 26.09 -7.21 -1.49
CA PRO A 139 25.18 -6.56 -0.50
C PRO A 139 24.23 -7.55 0.17
N ILE A 140 23.73 -7.19 1.36
CA ILE A 140 22.76 -7.98 2.10
C ILE A 140 21.64 -7.08 2.62
N VAL A 141 20.45 -7.64 2.89
CA VAL A 141 19.30 -6.89 3.37
C VAL A 141 18.94 -7.35 4.79
N LEU A 142 18.84 -6.41 5.71
CA LEU A 142 18.38 -6.65 7.07
C LEU A 142 16.99 -6.05 7.23
N LYS A 143 16.05 -6.84 7.76
CA LYS A 143 14.67 -6.39 7.98
C LYS A 143 14.26 -6.65 9.42
N ALA A 144 13.81 -5.61 10.11
CA ALA A 144 13.12 -5.76 11.39
C ALA A 144 11.79 -6.49 11.18
N ASP A 145 11.43 -7.41 12.07
CA ASP A 145 10.18 -8.14 12.00
C ASP A 145 9.03 -7.30 12.56
N GLY A 146 8.04 -7.01 11.74
CA GLY A 146 6.90 -6.17 12.07
C GLY A 146 6.67 -5.06 11.04
N LEU A 147 5.69 -4.19 11.29
CA LEU A 147 5.28 -3.14 10.34
C LEU A 147 6.37 -2.09 10.14
N ALA A 148 7.03 -1.63 11.22
CA ALA A 148 8.15 -0.68 11.24
C ALA A 148 7.97 0.53 10.28
N LEU A 149 6.74 0.85 9.87
CA LEU A 149 6.36 1.93 8.94
C LEU A 149 7.20 1.97 7.65
N GLY A 150 7.61 0.80 7.14
CA GLY A 150 8.47 0.68 5.96
C GLY A 150 9.93 1.11 6.17
N LYS A 151 10.30 1.52 7.39
CA LYS A 151 11.65 2.02 7.72
C LYS A 151 12.59 0.95 8.26
N GLY A 152 12.06 -0.22 8.60
CA GLY A 152 12.82 -1.33 9.19
C GLY A 152 13.60 -2.18 8.18
N VAL A 153 13.92 -1.65 7.00
CA VAL A 153 14.68 -2.35 5.93
C VAL A 153 15.98 -1.61 5.68
N LEU A 154 17.10 -2.30 5.87
CA LEU A 154 18.46 -1.77 5.67
C LEU A 154 19.16 -2.58 4.57
N ILE A 155 19.58 -1.91 3.50
CA ILE A 155 20.44 -2.49 2.48
C ILE A 155 21.88 -2.17 2.87
N CYS A 156 22.68 -3.20 3.14
CA CYS A 156 24.05 -3.09 3.62
C CYS A 156 25.01 -3.53 2.52
N ASN A 157 25.86 -2.63 2.07
CA ASN A 157 26.82 -2.89 0.99
C ASN A 157 28.12 -3.51 1.52
N THR A 158 28.43 -3.31 2.78
CA THR A 158 29.63 -3.80 3.45
C THR A 158 29.28 -4.57 4.72
N LEU A 159 30.22 -5.40 5.18
CA LEU A 159 30.09 -6.13 6.45
C LEU A 159 29.93 -5.17 7.62
N GLU A 160 30.67 -4.05 7.63
CA GLU A 160 30.61 -3.03 8.66
C GLU A 160 29.22 -2.39 8.73
N GLU A 161 28.64 -2.04 7.58
CA GLU A 161 27.25 -1.54 7.51
C GLU A 161 26.26 -2.58 8.04
N ALA A 162 26.44 -3.85 7.70
CA ALA A 162 25.56 -4.93 8.17
C ALA A 162 25.67 -5.11 9.69
N LYS A 163 26.88 -5.09 10.26
CA LYS A 163 27.10 -5.15 11.72
C LYS A 163 26.45 -3.97 12.44
N ALA A 164 26.59 -2.76 11.89
CA ALA A 164 25.92 -1.58 12.41
C ALA A 164 24.39 -1.71 12.35
N GLY A 165 23.87 -2.30 11.27
CA GLY A 165 22.43 -2.58 11.09
C GLY A 165 21.90 -3.58 12.12
N VAL A 166 22.63 -4.64 12.43
CA VAL A 166 22.26 -5.59 13.51
C VAL A 166 22.14 -4.85 14.84
N LYS A 167 23.13 -4.02 15.18
CA LYS A 167 23.11 -3.20 16.40
C LYS A 167 21.87 -2.29 16.43
N GLU A 168 21.63 -1.54 15.35
CA GLU A 168 20.50 -0.62 15.25
C GLU A 168 19.15 -1.32 15.44
N ILE A 169 18.96 -2.48 14.79
CA ILE A 169 17.69 -3.21 14.82
C ILE A 169 17.52 -3.97 16.13
N MET A 170 18.51 -4.78 16.53
CA MET A 170 18.34 -5.80 17.57
C MET A 170 18.81 -5.33 18.96
N GLU A 171 19.86 -4.52 19.04
CA GLU A 171 20.40 -4.05 20.32
C GLU A 171 19.80 -2.70 20.73
N ASP A 172 19.90 -1.70 19.86
CA ASP A 172 19.39 -0.34 20.14
C ASP A 172 17.86 -0.27 20.06
N LYS A 173 17.21 -1.30 19.50
CA LYS A 173 15.75 -1.40 19.36
C LYS A 173 15.12 -0.18 18.68
N LYS A 174 15.76 0.38 17.66
CA LYS A 174 15.28 1.55 16.93
C LYS A 174 13.84 1.41 16.43
N PHE A 175 13.41 0.18 16.15
CA PHE A 175 12.06 -0.14 15.71
C PHE A 175 11.21 -0.82 16.79
N GLY A 176 11.55 -0.60 18.05
CA GLY A 176 10.83 -1.17 19.19
C GLY A 176 10.84 -2.71 19.19
N SER A 177 9.71 -3.31 19.51
CA SER A 177 9.54 -4.77 19.56
C SER A 177 9.73 -5.46 18.19
N ALA A 178 9.60 -4.74 17.07
CA ALA A 178 9.91 -5.26 15.74
C ALA A 178 11.38 -5.68 15.60
N GLY A 179 12.29 -5.12 16.42
CA GLY A 179 13.69 -5.50 16.48
C GLY A 179 13.98 -6.75 17.31
N ASN A 180 12.99 -7.42 17.89
CA ASN A 180 13.18 -8.67 18.62
C ASN A 180 13.55 -9.84 17.70
N THR A 181 13.08 -9.79 16.47
CA THR A 181 13.44 -10.73 15.41
C THR A 181 13.92 -9.93 14.19
N MET A 182 14.94 -10.41 13.55
CA MET A 182 15.48 -9.83 12.34
C MET A 182 15.55 -10.87 11.23
N VAL A 183 15.10 -10.50 10.03
CA VAL A 183 15.26 -11.30 8.81
C VAL A 183 16.48 -10.80 8.05
N VAL A 184 17.40 -11.68 7.73
CA VAL A 184 18.56 -11.41 6.87
C VAL A 184 18.30 -12.04 5.52
N GLU A 185 18.30 -11.24 4.46
CA GLU A 185 17.98 -11.71 3.09
C GLU A 185 19.12 -11.42 2.12
N GLU A 186 19.28 -12.29 1.13
CA GLU A 186 20.10 -11.95 -0.04
C GLU A 186 19.56 -10.70 -0.73
N PHE A 187 20.46 -9.89 -1.25
CA PHE A 187 20.09 -8.74 -2.06
C PHE A 187 19.70 -9.20 -3.47
N MET A 188 18.45 -9.00 -3.83
CA MET A 188 17.96 -9.31 -5.17
C MET A 188 18.17 -8.12 -6.10
N THR A 189 18.57 -8.39 -7.34
CA THR A 189 18.66 -7.41 -8.41
C THR A 189 17.56 -7.64 -9.43
N GLY A 190 17.01 -6.58 -9.96
CA GLY A 190 15.91 -6.65 -10.92
C GLY A 190 15.05 -5.40 -10.89
N ARG A 191 13.85 -5.53 -11.42
CA ARG A 191 12.86 -4.45 -11.43
C ARG A 191 11.73 -4.78 -10.47
N GLU A 192 11.41 -3.85 -9.59
CA GLU A 192 10.27 -3.99 -8.69
C GLU A 192 8.95 -3.72 -9.44
N VAL A 193 7.97 -4.55 -9.20
CA VAL A 193 6.60 -4.40 -9.69
C VAL A 193 5.63 -4.72 -8.56
N SER A 194 4.56 -3.94 -8.45
CA SER A 194 3.50 -4.17 -7.48
C SER A 194 2.30 -4.81 -8.17
N VAL A 195 1.75 -5.87 -7.58
CA VAL A 195 0.52 -6.51 -8.04
C VAL A 195 -0.41 -6.67 -6.86
N LEU A 196 -1.56 -5.99 -6.92
CA LEU A 196 -2.61 -6.13 -5.92
C LEU A 196 -3.59 -7.20 -6.38
N SER A 197 -4.22 -7.84 -5.42
CA SER A 197 -5.23 -8.88 -5.67
C SER A 197 -6.36 -8.81 -4.67
N PHE A 198 -7.54 -9.27 -5.08
CA PHE A 198 -8.62 -9.62 -4.18
C PHE A 198 -8.64 -11.14 -3.96
N THR A 199 -8.95 -11.57 -2.75
CA THR A 199 -9.14 -12.99 -2.45
C THR A 199 -10.23 -13.22 -1.41
N ASP A 200 -10.96 -14.31 -1.59
CA ASP A 200 -11.96 -14.82 -0.65
C ASP A 200 -11.44 -15.99 0.21
N GLY A 201 -10.15 -16.28 0.10
CA GLY A 201 -9.49 -17.39 0.79
C GLY A 201 -9.41 -18.68 -0.03
N LYS A 202 -10.06 -18.73 -1.18
CA LYS A 202 -10.03 -19.85 -2.15
C LYS A 202 -9.62 -19.35 -3.52
N THR A 203 -10.33 -18.35 -4.02
CA THR A 203 -10.11 -17.72 -5.30
C THR A 203 -9.27 -16.46 -5.12
N ILE A 204 -8.35 -16.21 -6.03
CA ILE A 204 -7.61 -14.95 -6.12
C ILE A 204 -7.82 -14.33 -7.48
N GLN A 205 -8.12 -13.04 -7.51
CA GLN A 205 -8.23 -12.25 -8.74
C GLN A 205 -7.25 -11.09 -8.72
N ILE A 206 -6.45 -11.00 -9.76
CA ILE A 206 -5.33 -10.07 -9.87
C ILE A 206 -5.80 -8.75 -10.45
N MET A 207 -5.44 -7.64 -9.82
CA MET A 207 -5.64 -6.30 -10.36
C MET A 207 -4.56 -5.97 -11.40
N SER A 208 -4.72 -4.85 -12.08
CA SER A 208 -3.70 -4.34 -12.99
C SER A 208 -2.38 -4.08 -12.26
N SER A 209 -1.27 -4.47 -12.86
CA SER A 209 0.07 -4.23 -12.29
C SER A 209 0.37 -2.74 -12.14
N ALA A 210 1.25 -2.41 -11.22
CA ALA A 210 1.70 -1.05 -10.98
C ALA A 210 3.21 -1.02 -10.70
N GLN A 211 3.81 0.15 -10.80
CA GLN A 211 5.24 0.32 -10.50
C GLN A 211 5.45 1.59 -9.70
N ASP A 212 5.99 1.43 -8.50
CA ASP A 212 6.25 2.49 -7.54
C ASP A 212 7.67 3.04 -7.64
N HIS A 213 7.87 4.24 -7.09
CA HIS A 213 9.15 4.93 -6.97
C HIS A 213 9.40 5.23 -5.50
N LYS A 214 10.15 4.37 -4.83
CA LYS A 214 10.29 4.40 -3.36
C LYS A 214 11.30 5.41 -2.84
N ARG A 215 12.27 5.82 -3.66
CA ARG A 215 13.29 6.79 -3.23
C ARG A 215 12.75 8.22 -3.26
N ALA A 216 13.23 9.03 -2.30
CA ALA A 216 12.73 10.40 -2.12
C ALA A 216 13.12 11.35 -3.24
N LYS A 217 14.26 11.12 -3.92
CA LYS A 217 14.85 12.05 -4.88
C LYS A 217 14.94 11.46 -6.29
N ASP A 218 15.05 12.33 -7.28
CA ASP A 218 15.31 11.98 -8.67
C ASP A 218 16.52 11.05 -8.81
N GLY A 219 16.48 10.19 -9.83
CA GLY A 219 17.52 9.20 -10.08
C GLY A 219 17.58 8.07 -9.04
N ASP A 220 16.47 7.81 -8.35
CA ASP A 220 16.38 6.81 -7.27
C ASP A 220 17.41 7.05 -6.16
N GLN A 221 17.58 8.31 -5.78
CA GLN A 221 18.48 8.75 -4.73
C GLN A 221 17.73 9.07 -3.44
N GLY A 222 18.48 9.19 -2.35
CA GLY A 222 17.95 9.56 -1.04
C GLY A 222 17.36 8.37 -0.29
N LEU A 223 16.57 8.67 0.74
CA LEU A 223 15.97 7.68 1.63
C LEU A 223 14.76 6.99 0.99
N ASN A 224 14.47 5.79 1.45
CA ASN A 224 13.20 5.11 1.14
C ASN A 224 12.03 5.89 1.75
N THR A 225 10.92 5.88 1.03
CA THR A 225 9.66 6.53 1.39
C THR A 225 8.50 5.54 1.27
N GLY A 226 7.30 5.99 1.52
CA GLY A 226 6.07 5.25 1.23
C GLY A 226 5.73 5.17 -0.27
N GLY A 227 6.48 5.86 -1.12
CA GLY A 227 6.27 5.99 -2.57
C GLY A 227 6.11 7.44 -2.99
N MET A 228 6.84 7.85 -4.01
CA MET A 228 6.86 9.22 -4.56
C MET A 228 6.09 9.35 -5.86
N GLY A 229 5.54 8.27 -6.34
CA GLY A 229 4.74 8.21 -7.55
C GLY A 229 4.64 6.79 -8.08
N ASN A 230 3.66 6.56 -8.93
CA ASN A 230 3.32 5.24 -9.42
C ASN A 230 2.73 5.31 -10.82
N PHE A 231 2.79 4.21 -11.56
CA PHE A 231 2.07 4.11 -12.82
C PHE A 231 1.49 2.69 -13.02
N SER A 232 0.45 2.59 -13.81
CA SER A 232 -0.25 1.34 -14.11
C SER A 232 -0.83 1.37 -15.53
N PRO A 233 -0.73 0.26 -16.29
CA PRO A 233 -0.04 -0.98 -15.97
C PRO A 233 1.48 -0.85 -16.13
N SER A 234 2.25 -1.72 -15.47
CA SER A 234 3.68 -1.80 -15.72
C SER A 234 3.96 -2.55 -17.04
N PRO A 235 4.69 -1.95 -18.01
CA PRO A 235 5.02 -2.62 -19.25
C PRO A 235 6.01 -3.79 -19.06
N PHE A 236 6.67 -3.86 -17.90
CA PHE A 236 7.59 -4.94 -17.55
C PHE A 236 6.88 -6.16 -16.97
N TYR A 237 5.62 -6.02 -16.59
CA TYR A 237 4.78 -7.15 -16.17
C TYR A 237 4.16 -7.81 -17.41
N THR A 238 4.96 -8.64 -18.07
CA THR A 238 4.60 -9.30 -19.33
C THR A 238 3.64 -10.47 -19.10
N LYS A 239 3.10 -11.02 -20.18
CA LYS A 239 2.24 -12.21 -20.11
C LYS A 239 2.98 -13.43 -19.55
N GLU A 240 4.27 -13.55 -19.81
CA GLU A 240 5.13 -14.61 -19.29
C GLU A 240 5.33 -14.46 -17.78
N VAL A 241 5.57 -13.24 -17.30
CA VAL A 241 5.66 -12.91 -15.87
C VAL A 241 4.33 -13.23 -15.18
N ASP A 242 3.22 -12.78 -15.74
CA ASP A 242 1.87 -13.06 -15.22
C ASP A 242 1.59 -14.56 -15.12
N ALA A 243 1.88 -15.31 -16.16
CA ALA A 243 1.69 -16.77 -16.19
C ALA A 243 2.54 -17.49 -15.12
N PHE A 244 3.79 -17.07 -14.95
CA PHE A 244 4.67 -17.60 -13.91
C PHE A 244 4.13 -17.30 -12.50
N CYS A 245 3.75 -16.05 -12.24
CA CYS A 245 3.24 -15.63 -10.94
C CYS A 245 1.92 -16.32 -10.60
N LYS A 246 1.01 -16.48 -11.56
CA LYS A 246 -0.24 -17.24 -11.37
C LYS A 246 0.03 -18.68 -10.98
N LYS A 247 1.02 -19.31 -11.61
CA LYS A 247 1.35 -20.71 -11.38
C LYS A 247 2.06 -20.96 -10.04
N TYR A 248 2.98 -20.08 -9.65
CA TYR A 248 3.92 -20.36 -8.55
C TYR A 248 3.79 -19.43 -7.35
N ILE A 249 3.09 -18.30 -7.47
CA ILE A 249 3.07 -17.27 -6.42
C ILE A 249 1.66 -17.01 -5.91
N TYR A 250 0.73 -16.57 -6.76
CA TYR A 250 -0.54 -16.00 -6.27
C TYR A 250 -1.44 -17.02 -5.60
N GLN A 251 -1.88 -18.04 -6.34
CA GLN A 251 -2.75 -19.07 -5.76
C GLN A 251 -2.02 -19.85 -4.67
N ALA A 252 -0.72 -20.13 -4.87
CA ALA A 252 0.10 -20.80 -3.87
C ALA A 252 0.12 -20.06 -2.52
N THR A 253 0.12 -18.72 -2.52
CA THR A 253 0.06 -17.92 -1.29
C THR A 253 -1.28 -18.09 -0.58
N VAL A 254 -2.39 -18.02 -1.31
CA VAL A 254 -3.74 -18.19 -0.74
C VAL A 254 -3.91 -19.60 -0.16
N ASP A 255 -3.48 -20.61 -0.91
CA ASP A 255 -3.55 -22.02 -0.49
C ASP A 255 -2.68 -22.28 0.75
N ALA A 256 -1.47 -21.70 0.79
CA ALA A 256 -0.55 -21.80 1.92
C ALA A 256 -1.18 -21.19 3.20
N MET A 257 -1.77 -20.00 3.09
CA MET A 257 -2.43 -19.33 4.22
C MET A 257 -3.60 -20.18 4.75
N SER A 258 -4.41 -20.75 3.86
CA SER A 258 -5.52 -21.63 4.24
C SER A 258 -5.02 -22.93 4.89
N ALA A 259 -3.93 -23.52 4.38
CA ALA A 259 -3.31 -24.71 4.95
C ALA A 259 -2.76 -24.48 6.36
N GLU A 260 -2.32 -23.26 6.66
CA GLU A 260 -1.90 -22.86 8.02
C GLU A 260 -3.08 -22.50 8.95
N GLY A 261 -4.32 -22.67 8.50
CA GLY A 261 -5.52 -22.28 9.28
C GLY A 261 -5.70 -20.76 9.38
N ARG A 262 -5.15 -20.02 8.45
CA ARG A 262 -5.14 -18.54 8.38
C ARG A 262 -5.80 -18.04 7.11
N THR A 263 -7.00 -18.52 6.82
CA THR A 263 -7.75 -18.13 5.60
C THR A 263 -7.77 -16.62 5.42
N PHE A 264 -7.30 -16.16 4.27
CA PHE A 264 -7.15 -14.76 3.97
C PHE A 264 -8.30 -14.25 3.09
N GLN A 265 -9.08 -13.30 3.60
CA GLN A 265 -10.13 -12.61 2.85
C GLN A 265 -9.78 -11.12 2.82
N GLY A 266 -9.64 -10.55 1.63
CA GLY A 266 -9.27 -9.14 1.48
C GLY A 266 -8.33 -8.88 0.32
N VAL A 267 -7.45 -7.89 0.45
CA VAL A 267 -6.43 -7.55 -0.53
C VAL A 267 -5.09 -8.11 -0.09
N ILE A 268 -4.44 -8.86 -0.98
CA ILE A 268 -3.01 -9.17 -0.88
C ILE A 268 -2.27 -8.34 -1.92
N PHE A 269 -1.34 -7.55 -1.43
CA PHE A 269 -0.36 -6.82 -2.25
C PHE A 269 0.90 -7.69 -2.35
N PHE A 270 1.29 -8.01 -3.57
CA PHE A 270 2.54 -8.70 -3.88
C PHE A 270 3.56 -7.67 -4.36
N GLY A 271 4.58 -7.41 -3.56
CA GLY A 271 5.79 -6.75 -4.02
C GLY A 271 6.67 -7.79 -4.72
N LEU A 272 6.87 -7.64 -6.01
CA LEU A 272 7.64 -8.58 -6.82
C LEU A 272 8.96 -7.96 -7.26
N MET A 273 10.02 -8.76 -7.25
CA MET A 273 11.27 -8.47 -7.94
C MET A 273 11.35 -9.33 -9.19
N LEU A 274 11.40 -8.69 -10.35
CA LEU A 274 11.62 -9.37 -11.63
C LEU A 274 13.12 -9.57 -11.82
N THR A 275 13.62 -10.70 -11.31
CA THR A 275 15.06 -11.04 -11.35
C THR A 275 15.41 -11.73 -12.66
N PRO A 276 16.72 -11.83 -13.01
CA PRO A 276 17.16 -12.63 -14.17
C PRO A 276 16.73 -14.11 -14.10
N ASP A 277 16.54 -14.65 -12.89
CA ASP A 277 16.11 -16.04 -12.67
C ASP A 277 14.58 -16.20 -12.57
N GLY A 278 13.83 -15.13 -12.85
CA GLY A 278 12.38 -15.10 -12.79
C GLY A 278 11.83 -14.25 -11.65
N PRO A 279 10.50 -14.09 -11.60
CA PRO A 279 9.84 -13.32 -10.54
C PRO A 279 10.00 -13.96 -9.16
N LYS A 280 10.30 -13.13 -8.16
CA LYS A 280 10.38 -13.51 -6.74
C LYS A 280 9.57 -12.54 -5.90
N VAL A 281 8.95 -13.04 -4.84
CA VAL A 281 8.25 -12.19 -3.87
C VAL A 281 9.28 -11.45 -3.03
N LEU A 282 9.20 -10.12 -3.07
CA LEU A 282 10.00 -9.23 -2.23
C LEU A 282 9.35 -9.04 -0.86
N GLU A 283 8.04 -8.79 -0.87
CA GLU A 283 7.23 -8.58 0.34
C GLU A 283 5.75 -8.80 0.06
N TYR A 284 4.99 -9.02 1.13
CA TYR A 284 3.53 -8.98 1.14
C TYR A 284 3.04 -7.78 1.92
N ASN A 285 1.92 -7.20 1.45
CA ASN A 285 1.09 -6.33 2.29
C ASN A 285 -0.36 -6.85 2.28
N VAL A 286 -1.11 -6.59 3.35
CA VAL A 286 -2.44 -7.17 3.56
C VAL A 286 -3.57 -6.17 3.34
N ARG A 287 -3.30 -5.19 2.50
CA ARG A 287 -4.17 -4.03 2.20
C ARG A 287 -3.83 -3.46 0.83
N PHE A 288 -4.64 -2.51 0.37
CA PHE A 288 -4.30 -1.71 -0.81
C PHE A 288 -2.97 -0.97 -0.60
N GLY A 289 -2.20 -0.80 -1.67
CA GLY A 289 -0.99 0.00 -1.67
C GLY A 289 -1.27 1.51 -1.71
N ASP A 290 -0.31 2.29 -1.28
CA ASP A 290 -0.30 3.75 -1.34
C ASP A 290 1.07 4.23 -1.85
N PRO A 291 1.23 4.65 -3.13
CA PRO A 291 0.19 5.17 -4.03
C PRO A 291 -0.35 4.20 -5.10
N GLU A 292 -0.30 2.89 -4.95
CA GLU A 292 -0.81 1.95 -5.94
C GLU A 292 -2.32 2.07 -6.14
N ALA A 293 -3.10 2.22 -5.06
CA ALA A 293 -4.55 2.39 -5.15
C ALA A 293 -4.92 3.58 -6.04
N GLN A 294 -4.15 4.66 -6.01
CA GLN A 294 -4.39 5.88 -6.79
C GLN A 294 -4.20 5.68 -8.31
N VAL A 295 -3.51 4.64 -8.74
CA VAL A 295 -3.33 4.34 -10.18
C VAL A 295 -4.13 3.12 -10.64
N VAL A 296 -4.50 2.22 -9.75
CA VAL A 296 -5.22 0.98 -10.09
C VAL A 296 -6.73 1.18 -10.04
N LEU A 297 -7.26 1.75 -8.95
CA LEU A 297 -8.70 1.90 -8.74
C LEU A 297 -9.39 2.83 -9.75
N PRO A 298 -8.80 3.94 -10.23
CA PRO A 298 -9.44 4.79 -11.24
C PRO A 298 -9.73 4.09 -12.56
N ARG A 299 -9.10 2.94 -12.84
CA ARG A 299 -9.29 2.15 -14.06
C ARG A 299 -10.19 0.94 -13.85
N MET A 300 -10.52 0.57 -12.61
CA MET A 300 -11.37 -0.58 -12.31
C MET A 300 -12.82 -0.27 -12.74
N LYS A 301 -13.42 -1.16 -13.51
CA LYS A 301 -14.79 -1.03 -14.00
C LYS A 301 -15.82 -1.58 -13.03
N ASN A 302 -15.44 -2.57 -12.23
CA ASN A 302 -16.32 -3.20 -11.25
C ASN A 302 -16.72 -2.21 -10.15
N ASP A 303 -17.93 -2.35 -9.63
CA ASP A 303 -18.28 -1.75 -8.36
C ASP A 303 -17.40 -2.36 -7.25
N ILE A 304 -16.65 -1.53 -6.56
CA ILE A 304 -15.73 -1.98 -5.52
C ILE A 304 -16.46 -2.73 -4.38
N LEU A 305 -17.71 -2.35 -4.09
CA LEU A 305 -18.51 -3.02 -3.06
C LEU A 305 -18.90 -4.43 -3.46
N ASP A 306 -19.26 -4.66 -4.73
CA ASP A 306 -19.55 -5.99 -5.22
C ASP A 306 -18.35 -6.93 -5.08
N VAL A 307 -17.15 -6.42 -5.36
CA VAL A 307 -15.91 -7.19 -5.23
C VAL A 307 -15.59 -7.46 -3.76
N CYS A 308 -15.69 -6.44 -2.91
CA CYS A 308 -15.42 -6.59 -1.47
C CYS A 308 -16.43 -7.54 -0.80
N GLU A 309 -17.71 -7.45 -1.14
CA GLU A 309 -18.74 -8.38 -0.65
C GLU A 309 -18.45 -9.81 -1.12
N ALA A 310 -18.11 -10.01 -2.39
CA ALA A 310 -17.76 -11.33 -2.92
C ALA A 310 -16.54 -11.96 -2.18
N CYS A 311 -15.59 -11.14 -1.75
CA CYS A 311 -14.46 -11.63 -0.94
C CYS A 311 -14.92 -12.16 0.42
N ILE A 312 -15.79 -11.44 1.13
CA ILE A 312 -16.22 -11.86 2.47
C ILE A 312 -17.29 -12.96 2.42
N ASP A 313 -18.06 -13.02 1.34
CA ASP A 313 -19.12 -14.05 1.15
C ASP A 313 -18.60 -15.33 0.49
N GLY A 314 -17.33 -15.38 0.06
CA GLY A 314 -16.71 -16.56 -0.56
C GLY A 314 -17.22 -16.84 -1.98
N THR A 315 -17.61 -15.81 -2.73
CA THR A 315 -18.19 -15.88 -4.07
C THR A 315 -17.38 -15.18 -5.15
N LEU A 316 -16.10 -14.94 -4.87
CA LEU A 316 -15.21 -14.19 -5.78
C LEU A 316 -15.01 -14.90 -7.14
N ASP A 317 -15.18 -16.21 -7.19
CA ASP A 317 -15.17 -17.02 -8.43
C ASP A 317 -16.30 -16.70 -9.39
N GLN A 318 -17.39 -16.08 -8.91
CA GLN A 318 -18.54 -15.65 -9.73
C GLN A 318 -18.35 -14.25 -10.35
N LEU A 319 -17.28 -13.54 -9.98
CA LEU A 319 -16.92 -12.24 -10.51
C LEU A 319 -15.70 -12.35 -11.44
N LYS A 320 -15.61 -11.39 -12.36
CA LYS A 320 -14.41 -11.14 -13.16
C LYS A 320 -14.01 -9.68 -12.99
N LEU A 321 -12.77 -9.45 -12.57
CA LEU A 321 -12.23 -8.10 -12.53
C LEU A 321 -11.99 -7.57 -13.94
N GLU A 322 -12.45 -6.36 -14.18
CA GLU A 322 -12.28 -5.66 -15.46
C GLU A 322 -11.70 -4.27 -15.22
N PHE A 323 -10.77 -3.90 -16.10
CA PHE A 323 -10.12 -2.60 -16.09
C PHE A 323 -10.30 -1.91 -17.44
N GLU A 324 -10.33 -0.56 -17.41
CA GLU A 324 -10.30 0.23 -18.63
C GLU A 324 -8.96 -0.01 -19.36
N ASP A 325 -9.04 -0.06 -20.69
CA ASP A 325 -7.85 -0.08 -21.55
C ASP A 325 -7.28 1.34 -21.68
N LYS A 326 -6.75 1.81 -20.55
CA LYS A 326 -6.09 3.11 -20.37
C LYS A 326 -4.92 2.93 -19.44
N ALA A 327 -4.10 3.94 -19.35
CA ALA A 327 -2.98 4.01 -18.40
C ALA A 327 -3.20 5.12 -17.38
N THR A 328 -2.58 4.98 -16.22
CA THR A 328 -2.58 5.97 -15.15
C THR A 328 -1.17 6.24 -14.66
N VAL A 329 -0.89 7.50 -14.33
CA VAL A 329 0.35 7.92 -13.66
C VAL A 329 -0.02 8.83 -12.50
N CYS A 330 0.55 8.57 -11.35
CA CYS A 330 0.41 9.38 -10.14
C CYS A 330 1.76 9.99 -9.77
N VAL A 331 1.79 11.30 -9.58
CA VAL A 331 2.94 12.04 -9.06
C VAL A 331 2.60 12.52 -7.65
N VAL A 332 3.40 12.13 -6.66
CA VAL A 332 3.21 12.54 -5.28
C VAL A 332 3.81 13.92 -5.06
N LEU A 333 3.01 14.85 -4.53
CA LEU A 333 3.47 16.14 -4.02
C LEU A 333 3.68 15.98 -2.51
N ALA A 334 4.93 16.13 -2.09
CA ALA A 334 5.36 15.97 -0.71
C ALA A 334 5.76 17.30 -0.08
N SER A 335 5.82 17.33 1.24
CA SER A 335 6.48 18.41 1.98
C SER A 335 7.99 18.27 1.86
N ASP A 336 8.69 19.34 1.51
CA ASP A 336 10.15 19.32 1.42
C ASP A 336 10.76 18.90 2.79
N GLY A 337 11.74 18.01 2.74
CA GLY A 337 12.31 17.35 3.90
C GLY A 337 11.76 15.94 4.17
N TYR A 338 10.61 15.56 3.60
CA TYR A 338 10.10 14.19 3.69
C TYR A 338 11.13 13.18 3.13
N PRO A 339 11.39 12.01 3.74
CA PRO A 339 10.67 11.39 4.87
C PRO A 339 11.23 11.73 6.28
N LEU A 340 12.07 12.72 6.40
CA LEU A 340 12.64 13.13 7.68
C LEU A 340 11.78 14.21 8.35
N LYS A 341 12.31 15.43 8.46
CA LYS A 341 11.65 16.56 9.10
C LYS A 341 11.10 17.53 8.05
N TYR A 342 9.87 17.95 8.22
CA TYR A 342 9.19 18.90 7.33
C TYR A 342 8.18 19.73 8.11
N ASP A 343 7.84 20.91 7.57
CA ASP A 343 6.81 21.79 8.12
C ASP A 343 5.42 21.36 7.67
N LYS A 344 4.44 21.54 8.56
CA LYS A 344 3.02 21.30 8.35
C LYS A 344 2.22 22.60 8.50
N GLY A 345 0.95 22.56 8.13
CA GLY A 345 0.05 23.68 8.32
C GLY A 345 0.20 24.79 7.27
N LEU A 346 0.78 24.47 6.12
CA LEU A 346 0.93 25.42 5.02
C LEU A 346 -0.30 25.40 4.12
N PRO A 347 -0.86 26.58 3.74
CA PRO A 347 -2.03 26.64 2.86
C PRO A 347 -1.77 26.04 1.48
N ILE A 348 -2.77 25.30 0.98
CA ILE A 348 -2.76 24.71 -0.36
C ILE A 348 -3.72 25.50 -1.23
N SER A 349 -3.26 25.92 -2.41
CA SER A 349 -4.06 26.66 -3.39
C SER A 349 -4.19 25.90 -4.70
N GLY A 350 -5.24 26.20 -5.47
CA GLY A 350 -5.45 25.65 -6.82
C GLY A 350 -6.20 24.32 -6.86
N LEU A 351 -6.68 23.81 -5.73
CA LEU A 351 -7.40 22.53 -5.66
C LEU A 351 -8.68 22.52 -6.50
N GLU A 352 -9.33 23.67 -6.68
CA GLU A 352 -10.52 23.85 -7.51
C GLU A 352 -10.31 23.53 -8.99
N ALA A 353 -9.08 23.53 -9.46
CA ALA A 353 -8.75 23.16 -10.85
C ALA A 353 -9.07 21.68 -11.19
N PHE A 354 -9.20 20.83 -10.17
CA PHE A 354 -9.53 19.42 -10.34
C PHE A 354 -11.04 19.15 -10.37
N ASP A 355 -11.87 20.13 -10.01
CA ASP A 355 -13.32 19.96 -9.94
C ASP A 355 -13.90 19.61 -11.32
N GLY A 356 -14.78 18.60 -11.33
CA GLY A 356 -15.45 18.15 -12.55
C GLY A 356 -14.54 17.45 -13.58
N LYS A 357 -13.32 17.06 -13.21
CA LYS A 357 -12.44 16.27 -14.07
C LYS A 357 -12.70 14.79 -13.89
N ASP A 358 -12.77 14.05 -15.00
CA ASP A 358 -12.99 12.59 -15.02
C ASP A 358 -11.71 11.79 -15.24
N ASP A 359 -10.65 12.46 -15.64
CA ASP A 359 -9.40 11.85 -16.08
C ASP A 359 -8.15 12.42 -15.38
N VAL A 360 -8.33 13.37 -14.48
CA VAL A 360 -7.30 13.91 -13.59
C VAL A 360 -7.86 13.98 -12.19
N PHE A 361 -7.13 13.43 -11.23
CA PHE A 361 -7.54 13.29 -9.84
C PHE A 361 -6.51 13.94 -8.93
N CYS A 362 -6.98 14.59 -7.87
CA CYS A 362 -6.15 15.06 -6.78
C CYS A 362 -6.50 14.25 -5.52
N PHE A 363 -5.77 13.18 -5.27
CA PHE A 363 -5.97 12.38 -4.07
C PHE A 363 -5.23 13.01 -2.90
N HIS A 364 -5.97 13.40 -1.86
CA HIS A 364 -5.40 13.95 -0.65
C HIS A 364 -4.83 12.85 0.25
N ALA A 365 -3.63 13.09 0.75
CA ALA A 365 -2.99 12.28 1.78
C ALA A 365 -2.89 13.10 3.08
N GLY A 366 -1.77 13.72 3.33
CA GLY A 366 -1.58 14.56 4.51
C GLY A 366 -2.18 15.95 4.36
N THR A 367 -3.48 16.08 4.49
CA THR A 367 -4.20 17.37 4.47
C THR A 367 -5.19 17.47 5.62
N ARG A 368 -5.49 18.69 6.05
CA ARG A 368 -6.50 19.02 7.04
C ARG A 368 -7.12 20.38 6.76
N PHE A 369 -8.28 20.65 7.32
CA PHE A 369 -8.81 21.99 7.34
C PHE A 369 -8.12 22.87 8.37
N ALA A 370 -8.01 24.16 8.07
CA ALA A 370 -7.70 25.19 9.05
C ALA A 370 -8.91 25.42 10.00
N GLU A 371 -8.74 26.28 11.01
CA GLU A 371 -9.80 26.62 11.97
C GLU A 371 -11.02 27.27 11.32
N ASP A 372 -10.86 27.89 10.16
CA ASP A 372 -11.96 28.48 9.39
C ASP A 372 -12.86 27.41 8.72
N GLY A 373 -12.49 26.14 8.77
CA GLY A 373 -13.22 25.02 8.18
C GLY A 373 -13.26 25.03 6.64
N LYS A 374 -12.48 25.87 5.98
CA LYS A 374 -12.46 26.07 4.52
C LYS A 374 -11.09 25.95 3.91
N THR A 375 -10.08 26.63 4.48
CA THR A 375 -8.72 26.59 4.01
C THR A 375 -8.12 25.20 4.24
N ILE A 376 -7.57 24.60 3.20
CA ILE A 376 -6.91 23.29 3.30
C ILE A 376 -5.42 23.51 3.51
N LEU A 377 -4.87 22.83 4.52
CA LEU A 377 -3.49 22.92 4.95
C LEU A 377 -2.76 21.59 4.75
N THR A 378 -1.45 21.65 4.54
CA THR A 378 -0.59 20.47 4.60
C THR A 378 -0.59 19.89 6.02
N ASN A 379 -0.59 18.56 6.13
CA ASN A 379 -0.60 17.84 7.41
C ASN A 379 0.17 16.52 7.36
N GLY A 380 1.14 16.41 6.51
CA GLY A 380 1.92 15.17 6.37
C GLY A 380 3.10 15.31 5.44
N GLY A 381 3.89 14.26 5.33
CA GLY A 381 5.02 14.19 4.42
C GLY A 381 4.58 14.08 2.97
N ARG A 382 3.75 13.08 2.65
CA ARG A 382 3.05 13.01 1.36
C ARG A 382 1.74 13.77 1.52
N VAL A 383 1.54 14.78 0.69
CA VAL A 383 0.42 15.73 0.83
C VAL A 383 -0.69 15.41 -0.17
N LEU A 384 -0.34 15.32 -1.45
CA LEU A 384 -1.27 15.06 -2.55
C LEU A 384 -0.70 14.04 -3.51
N GLY A 385 -1.57 13.23 -4.12
CA GLY A 385 -1.25 12.38 -5.26
C GLY A 385 -1.98 12.90 -6.50
N ILE A 386 -1.25 13.44 -7.46
CA ILE A 386 -1.83 13.93 -8.72
C ILE A 386 -1.82 12.79 -9.72
N THR A 387 -3.00 12.26 -10.01
CA THR A 387 -3.17 11.11 -10.90
C THR A 387 -3.84 11.54 -12.20
N ALA A 388 -3.29 11.14 -13.32
CA ALA A 388 -3.91 11.32 -14.63
C ALA A 388 -4.15 9.98 -15.33
N LYS A 389 -5.26 9.89 -16.03
CA LYS A 389 -5.66 8.76 -16.88
C LYS A 389 -5.64 9.17 -18.33
N ALA A 390 -5.04 8.35 -19.19
CA ALA A 390 -4.94 8.61 -20.64
C ALA A 390 -4.82 7.29 -21.41
N PRO A 391 -4.93 7.30 -22.76
CA PRO A 391 -4.78 6.11 -23.57
C PRO A 391 -3.44 5.38 -23.41
N THR A 392 -2.34 6.12 -23.21
CA THR A 392 -0.99 5.58 -23.04
C THR A 392 -0.32 6.07 -21.77
N LEU A 393 0.70 5.34 -21.30
CA LEU A 393 1.50 5.75 -20.15
C LEU A 393 2.23 7.08 -20.37
N LYS A 394 2.75 7.33 -21.58
CA LYS A 394 3.41 8.58 -21.91
C LYS A 394 2.46 9.77 -21.84
N GLU A 395 1.26 9.63 -22.37
CA GLU A 395 0.23 10.66 -22.31
C GLU A 395 -0.26 10.87 -20.86
N ALA A 396 -0.47 9.80 -20.11
CA ALA A 396 -0.86 9.89 -18.70
C ALA A 396 0.22 10.60 -17.85
N ARG A 397 1.50 10.28 -18.09
CA ARG A 397 2.63 10.94 -17.43
C ARG A 397 2.67 12.43 -17.74
N ALA A 398 2.61 12.81 -19.00
CA ALA A 398 2.61 14.22 -19.42
C ALA A 398 1.45 14.99 -18.79
N LYS A 399 0.26 14.38 -18.77
CA LYS A 399 -0.95 14.96 -18.18
C LYS A 399 -0.86 15.11 -16.67
N ALA A 400 -0.32 14.10 -15.96
CA ALA A 400 -0.11 14.18 -14.52
C ALA A 400 0.86 15.30 -14.14
N TYR A 401 2.01 15.39 -14.81
CA TYR A 401 2.96 16.46 -14.56
C TYR A 401 2.40 17.86 -14.88
N ALA A 402 1.66 18.01 -15.97
CA ALA A 402 0.98 19.28 -16.27
C ALA A 402 0.02 19.68 -15.14
N ALA A 403 -0.71 18.72 -14.58
CA ALA A 403 -1.65 18.98 -13.50
C ALA A 403 -0.97 19.28 -12.15
N THR A 404 0.29 18.88 -11.93
CA THR A 404 1.04 19.27 -10.72
C THR A 404 1.24 20.77 -10.60
N GLU A 405 1.18 21.49 -11.71
CA GLU A 405 1.32 22.96 -11.75
C GLU A 405 0.02 23.69 -11.35
N TRP A 406 -1.11 22.99 -11.32
CA TRP A 406 -2.41 23.60 -10.94
C TRP A 406 -2.49 23.89 -9.45
N VAL A 407 -1.74 23.18 -8.63
CA VAL A 407 -1.81 23.21 -7.17
C VAL A 407 -0.47 23.60 -6.57
N ASN A 408 -0.50 24.39 -5.50
CA ASN A 408 0.72 24.88 -4.87
C ASN A 408 0.60 24.98 -3.34
N PHE A 409 1.72 24.78 -2.68
CA PHE A 409 1.97 25.09 -1.26
C PHE A 409 3.47 25.40 -1.07
N ALA A 410 3.82 26.18 -0.06
CA ALA A 410 5.13 26.83 0.02
C ALA A 410 6.34 25.89 -0.02
N ASN A 411 6.23 24.70 0.58
CA ASN A 411 7.30 23.70 0.58
C ASN A 411 7.00 22.50 -0.33
N LYS A 412 6.28 22.71 -1.42
CA LYS A 412 5.97 21.65 -2.39
C LYS A 412 7.24 21.04 -2.96
N TYR A 413 7.34 19.71 -2.82
CA TYR A 413 8.40 18.89 -3.39
C TYR A 413 7.82 17.72 -4.18
N MET A 414 8.42 17.37 -5.29
CA MET A 414 8.09 16.18 -6.07
C MET A 414 9.31 15.65 -6.81
N ARG A 415 9.29 14.41 -7.21
CA ARG A 415 10.23 13.86 -8.20
C ARG A 415 9.80 14.28 -9.60
N HIS A 416 10.79 14.52 -10.47
CA HIS A 416 10.59 14.91 -11.86
C HIS A 416 10.76 13.74 -12.84
N ASP A 417 11.13 12.56 -12.34
CA ASP A 417 11.45 11.37 -13.12
C ASP A 417 10.45 10.22 -12.94
N ILE A 418 9.28 10.47 -12.35
CA ILE A 418 8.24 9.45 -12.21
C ILE A 418 7.85 8.92 -13.59
N GLY A 419 7.91 7.59 -13.73
CA GLY A 419 7.61 6.92 -14.98
C GLY A 419 8.72 7.00 -16.04
N LYS A 420 9.94 7.43 -15.70
CA LYS A 420 11.07 7.44 -16.64
C LYS A 420 11.30 6.08 -17.29
N ALA A 421 11.11 4.99 -16.53
CA ALA A 421 11.23 3.64 -17.04
C ALA A 421 10.25 3.30 -18.20
N ILE A 422 9.18 4.06 -18.37
CA ILE A 422 8.24 3.90 -19.50
C ILE A 422 8.97 4.12 -20.84
N ASP A 423 10.00 4.94 -20.87
CA ASP A 423 10.76 5.22 -22.08
C ASP A 423 11.74 4.10 -22.47
N GLU A 424 11.93 3.13 -21.56
CA GLU A 424 12.77 1.94 -21.74
C GLU A 424 11.98 0.72 -22.24
N ALA A 425 10.66 0.82 -22.32
CA ALA A 425 9.75 -0.29 -22.59
C ALA A 425 9.38 -0.42 -24.09
#